data_539e2f727ab227fce411e3f7b3fb4aa2
#
_entry.id   539e2f727ab227fce411e3f7b3fb4aa2
#
_cell.length_a   1.000
_cell.length_b   1.000
_cell.length_c   1.000
_cell.angle_alpha   90.00
_cell.angle_beta   90.00
_cell.angle_gamma   90.00
#
_symmetry.space_group_name_H-M   'P 1'
#
loop_
_entity.id
_entity.type
_entity.pdbx_description
1 polymer ?
#
loop_
_entity_poly.entity_id
_entity_poly.type
_entity_poly.pdbx_seq_one_letter_code
_entity_poly.pdbx_strand_id
1 'polypeptide(L)'
;LATSQPVKPRLVCELKSGSAWYVSGGRSTTGKLYADAGANYVFASYPNAGGVPLSFETVFDKAQDADVWLMKYNHPTDKTYKSLQEDYAPYANFKAFKEKNIYHCNTAYRPYYEDFPFHPDRVLKDLIKIFHPNLLPEYELKYFSKLAE
;
A
#
# COMPACT_ATOMS: atom_id res chain seq x y z
N LEU A 1 -19.00 -4.73 4.08
CA LEU A 1 -18.54 -5.45 5.27
C LEU A 1 -17.24 -4.88 5.82
N ALA A 2 -16.24 -4.67 4.94
CA ALA A 2 -14.95 -4.14 5.38
C ALA A 2 -15.08 -2.74 5.98
N THR A 3 -15.92 -1.89 5.39
CA THR A 3 -16.13 -0.52 5.86
C THR A 3 -16.84 -0.44 7.21
N SER A 4 -17.50 -1.51 7.63
CA SER A 4 -18.20 -1.57 8.91
C SER A 4 -17.33 -2.09 10.05
N GLN A 5 -16.09 -2.49 9.80
CA GLN A 5 -15.20 -2.99 10.83
C GLN A 5 -14.83 -1.86 11.80
N PRO A 6 -14.87 -2.12 13.13
CA PRO A 6 -14.58 -1.09 14.13
C PRO A 6 -13.10 -0.65 14.15
N VAL A 7 -12.20 -1.54 13.78
CA VAL A 7 -10.77 -1.23 13.72
C VAL A 7 -10.33 -1.22 12.27
N LYS A 8 -9.80 -0.06 11.81
CA LYS A 8 -9.31 0.10 10.44
C LYS A 8 -7.81 0.39 10.50
N PRO A 9 -6.96 -0.48 9.91
CA PRO A 9 -5.53 -0.23 9.94
C PRO A 9 -5.17 1.05 9.18
N ARG A 10 -4.23 1.79 9.71
CA ARG A 10 -3.69 2.97 9.04
C ARG A 10 -2.78 2.52 7.92
N LEU A 11 -2.96 3.09 6.75
CA LEU A 11 -2.30 2.66 5.52
C LEU A 11 -1.45 3.76 4.92
N VAL A 12 -0.19 3.44 4.62
CA VAL A 12 0.68 4.25 3.76
C VAL A 12 0.96 3.44 2.49
N CYS A 13 1.23 4.14 1.38
CA CYS A 13 1.43 3.48 0.10
C CYS A 13 2.63 4.03 -0.66
N GLU A 14 3.10 3.23 -1.62
CA GLU A 14 4.09 3.56 -2.63
C GLU A 14 5.50 3.78 -2.08
N LEU A 15 6.39 4.29 -2.92
CA LEU A 15 7.80 4.49 -2.61
C LEU A 15 8.24 5.87 -3.06
N LYS A 16 9.32 6.37 -2.45
CA LYS A 16 9.97 7.60 -2.86
C LYS A 16 10.58 7.40 -4.24
N SER A 17 10.38 8.37 -5.12
CA SER A 17 10.95 8.38 -6.46
C SER A 17 11.76 9.67 -6.61
N GLY A 18 13.09 9.55 -6.65
CA GLY A 18 13.97 10.74 -6.67
C GLY A 18 13.76 11.58 -5.41
N SER A 19 13.44 12.86 -5.59
CA SER A 19 13.24 13.81 -4.48
C SER A 19 11.80 13.88 -4.00
N ALA A 20 10.87 13.16 -4.64
CA ALA A 20 9.45 13.23 -4.31
C ALA A 20 8.87 11.84 -4.05
N TRP A 21 7.87 11.79 -3.18
CA TRP A 21 7.08 10.59 -2.91
C TRP A 21 5.70 10.84 -3.47
N TYR A 22 5.34 10.13 -4.55
CA TYR A 22 4.03 10.29 -5.17
C TYR A 22 3.04 9.34 -4.53
N VAL A 23 1.94 9.88 -4.01
CA VAL A 23 0.87 9.09 -3.39
C VAL A 23 -0.44 9.38 -4.09
N SER A 24 -1.38 8.44 -4.03
CA SER A 24 -2.72 8.64 -4.57
C SER A 24 -3.54 9.49 -3.61
N GLY A 25 -4.26 10.49 -4.14
CA GLY A 25 -5.15 11.30 -3.33
C GLY A 25 -6.39 10.51 -2.89
N GLY A 26 -7.13 11.04 -1.91
CA GLY A 26 -8.32 10.37 -1.38
C GLY A 26 -9.45 10.23 -2.38
N ARG A 27 -9.48 11.09 -3.40
CA ARG A 27 -10.50 11.03 -4.45
C ARG A 27 -10.07 10.21 -5.66
N SER A 28 -8.85 9.69 -5.67
CA SER A 28 -8.38 8.81 -6.74
C SER A 28 -9.10 7.47 -6.69
N THR A 29 -9.05 6.75 -7.82
CA THR A 29 -9.57 5.37 -7.87
C THR A 29 -8.91 4.50 -6.79
N THR A 30 -7.60 4.63 -6.64
CA THR A 30 -6.84 3.86 -5.65
C THR A 30 -7.21 4.25 -4.23
N GLY A 31 -7.36 5.56 -3.95
CA GLY A 31 -7.78 6.03 -2.62
C GLY A 31 -9.15 5.50 -2.23
N LYS A 32 -10.09 5.52 -3.17
CA LYS A 32 -11.43 4.97 -2.94
C LYS A 32 -11.40 3.46 -2.72
N LEU A 33 -10.53 2.76 -3.45
CA LEU A 33 -10.36 1.32 -3.30
C LEU A 33 -9.87 0.97 -1.89
N TYR A 34 -8.92 1.72 -1.36
CA TYR A 34 -8.42 1.51 0.00
C TYR A 34 -9.52 1.72 1.04
N ALA A 35 -10.33 2.77 0.88
CA ALA A 35 -11.45 3.02 1.77
C ALA A 35 -12.48 1.90 1.71
N ASP A 36 -12.81 1.41 0.51
CA ASP A 36 -13.76 0.32 0.31
C ASP A 36 -13.26 -0.98 0.94
N ALA A 37 -11.93 -1.16 0.98
CA ALA A 37 -11.32 -2.33 1.61
C ALA A 37 -11.24 -2.20 3.14
N GLY A 38 -11.69 -1.09 3.70
CA GLY A 38 -11.74 -0.90 5.15
C GLY A 38 -10.45 -0.41 5.78
N ALA A 39 -9.61 0.30 5.03
CA ALA A 39 -8.39 0.90 5.55
C ALA A 39 -8.61 2.36 5.92
N ASN A 40 -7.81 2.84 6.87
CA ASN A 40 -7.70 4.26 7.20
C ASN A 40 -6.49 4.81 6.45
N TYR A 41 -6.73 5.27 5.22
CA TYR A 41 -5.65 5.74 4.35
C TYR A 41 -5.15 7.11 4.83
N VAL A 42 -3.87 7.22 5.15
CA VAL A 42 -3.30 8.43 5.76
C VAL A 42 -3.36 9.67 4.86
N PHE A 43 -3.51 9.48 3.53
CA PHE A 43 -3.62 10.58 2.57
C PHE A 43 -5.04 10.78 2.05
N ALA A 44 -6.03 10.20 2.72
CA ALA A 44 -7.44 10.30 2.30
C ALA A 44 -7.97 11.74 2.32
N SER A 45 -7.37 12.61 3.12
CA SER A 45 -7.79 14.01 3.21
C SER A 45 -7.35 14.87 2.03
N TYR A 46 -6.42 14.38 1.20
CA TYR A 46 -6.03 15.12 -0.02
C TYR A 46 -7.14 14.99 -1.07
N PRO A 47 -7.69 16.11 -1.56
CA PRO A 47 -8.83 16.06 -2.47
C PRO A 47 -8.48 15.70 -3.92
N ASN A 48 -7.23 15.36 -4.18
CA ASN A 48 -6.75 15.09 -5.53
C ASN A 48 -7.31 13.75 -6.06
N ALA A 49 -7.66 13.75 -7.35
CA ALA A 49 -8.12 12.55 -8.04
C ALA A 49 -6.99 11.73 -8.65
N GLY A 50 -5.75 12.22 -8.57
CA GLY A 50 -4.57 11.55 -9.12
C GLY A 50 -3.43 11.53 -8.12
N GLY A 51 -2.20 11.46 -8.62
CA GLY A 51 -1.00 11.44 -7.80
C GLY A 51 -0.72 12.78 -7.14
N VAL A 52 -0.23 12.75 -5.92
CA VAL A 52 0.16 13.92 -5.15
C VAL A 52 1.66 13.81 -4.85
N PRO A 53 2.49 14.77 -5.30
CA PRO A 53 3.91 14.74 -4.94
C PRO A 53 4.12 15.31 -3.54
N LEU A 54 4.82 14.55 -2.70
CA LEU A 54 5.11 14.95 -1.32
C LEU A 54 6.60 14.76 -1.02
N SER A 55 7.12 15.54 -0.07
CA SER A 55 8.47 15.30 0.42
C SER A 55 8.48 14.09 1.35
N PHE A 56 9.66 13.48 1.53
CA PHE A 56 9.80 12.38 2.49
C PHE A 56 9.36 12.81 3.89
N GLU A 57 9.77 14.00 4.31
CA GLU A 57 9.44 14.50 5.64
C GLU A 57 7.94 14.60 5.85
N THR A 58 7.19 15.05 4.85
CA THR A 58 5.72 15.12 4.92
C THR A 58 5.11 13.73 5.04
N VAL A 59 5.59 12.79 4.22
CA VAL A 59 5.09 11.40 4.27
C VAL A 59 5.41 10.76 5.61
N PHE A 60 6.64 10.93 6.08
CA PHE A 60 7.06 10.36 7.36
C PHE A 60 6.25 10.95 8.52
N ASP A 61 6.04 12.26 8.53
CA ASP A 61 5.26 12.92 9.57
C ASP A 61 3.84 12.35 9.68
N LYS A 62 3.19 12.10 8.54
CA LYS A 62 1.82 11.58 8.51
C LYS A 62 1.73 10.06 8.68
N ALA A 63 2.74 9.33 8.28
CA ALA A 63 2.66 7.88 8.09
C ALA A 63 3.65 7.06 8.92
N GLN A 64 4.46 7.70 9.76
CA GLN A 64 5.46 6.96 10.54
C GLN A 64 4.84 5.90 11.46
N ASP A 65 3.59 6.10 11.86
CA ASP A 65 2.85 5.17 12.73
C ASP A 65 1.81 4.34 11.97
N ALA A 66 1.85 4.35 10.63
CA ALA A 66 0.93 3.54 9.83
C ALA A 66 1.15 2.05 10.11
N ASP A 67 0.05 1.31 10.19
CA ASP A 67 0.08 -0.13 10.52
C ASP A 67 0.51 -0.99 9.35
N VAL A 68 0.17 -0.58 8.13
CA VAL A 68 0.41 -1.34 6.89
C VAL A 68 1.01 -0.42 5.84
N TRP A 69 1.95 -0.94 5.09
CA TRP A 69 2.56 -0.24 3.97
C TRP A 69 2.37 -1.09 2.71
N LEU A 70 1.67 -0.55 1.71
CA LEU A 70 1.47 -1.19 0.41
C LEU A 70 2.33 -0.48 -0.63
N MET A 71 3.07 -1.22 -1.42
CA MET A 71 3.87 -0.65 -2.49
C MET A 71 3.70 -1.42 -3.78
N LYS A 72 3.67 -0.69 -4.89
CA LYS A 72 3.66 -1.25 -6.24
C LYS A 72 4.88 -0.71 -6.98
N TYR A 73 5.57 -1.57 -7.67
CA TYR A 73 6.74 -1.19 -8.44
C TYR A 73 6.95 -2.15 -9.61
N ASN A 74 7.78 -1.75 -10.55
CA ASN A 74 8.18 -2.59 -11.68
C ASN A 74 9.69 -2.74 -11.65
N HIS A 75 10.17 -3.93 -11.33
CA HIS A 75 11.59 -4.20 -11.16
C HIS A 75 11.89 -5.65 -11.58
N PRO A 76 13.06 -5.92 -12.19
CA PRO A 76 13.39 -7.30 -12.61
C PRO A 76 13.49 -8.31 -11.46
N THR A 77 13.73 -7.84 -10.24
CA THR A 77 13.73 -8.71 -9.06
C THR A 77 12.82 -8.12 -7.98
N ASP A 78 12.30 -8.97 -7.10
CA ASP A 78 11.49 -8.50 -5.98
C ASP A 78 12.36 -7.74 -4.99
N LYS A 79 11.82 -6.62 -4.48
CA LYS A 79 12.48 -5.88 -3.39
C LYS A 79 12.29 -6.63 -2.07
N THR A 80 13.19 -6.35 -1.13
CA THR A 80 13.17 -6.94 0.21
C THR A 80 13.35 -5.82 1.23
N TYR A 81 13.18 -6.13 2.51
CA TYR A 81 13.45 -5.15 3.57
C TYR A 81 14.90 -4.66 3.49
N LYS A 82 15.83 -5.58 3.24
CA LYS A 82 17.24 -5.21 3.08
C LYS A 82 17.45 -4.26 1.92
N SER A 83 16.86 -4.57 0.75
CA SER A 83 17.03 -3.73 -0.43
C SER A 83 16.40 -2.35 -0.25
N LEU A 84 15.26 -2.26 0.46
CA LEU A 84 14.65 -0.97 0.78
C LEU A 84 15.56 -0.13 1.67
N GLN A 85 16.17 -0.73 2.66
CA GLN A 85 17.08 -0.03 3.56
C GLN A 85 18.35 0.42 2.83
N GLU A 86 18.83 -0.37 1.88
CA GLU A 86 19.97 0.00 1.02
C GLU A 86 19.60 1.13 0.06
N ASP A 87 18.37 1.13 -0.47
CA ASP A 87 17.89 2.18 -1.37
C ASP A 87 17.75 3.51 -0.66
N TYR A 88 17.21 3.48 0.56
CA TYR A 88 16.99 4.69 1.36
C TYR A 88 16.84 4.30 2.82
N ALA A 89 17.90 4.49 3.60
CA ALA A 89 17.95 4.04 4.99
C ALA A 89 16.79 4.54 5.87
N PRO A 90 16.26 5.79 5.70
CA PRO A 90 15.14 6.25 6.54
C PRO A 90 13.85 5.45 6.41
N TYR A 91 13.68 4.62 5.38
CA TYR A 91 12.52 3.72 5.30
C TYR A 91 12.40 2.84 6.56
N ALA A 92 13.52 2.47 7.16
CA ALA A 92 13.53 1.60 8.34
C ALA A 92 12.91 2.24 9.60
N ASN A 93 12.67 3.55 9.56
CA ASN A 93 12.07 4.27 10.69
C ASN A 93 10.55 4.18 10.72
N PHE A 94 9.91 3.69 9.67
CA PHE A 94 8.46 3.50 9.66
C PHE A 94 8.07 2.31 10.53
N LYS A 95 6.95 2.45 11.25
CA LYS A 95 6.41 1.38 12.10
C LYS A 95 6.17 0.11 11.28
N ALA A 96 5.57 0.24 10.09
CA ALA A 96 5.28 -0.90 9.22
C ALA A 96 6.55 -1.65 8.80
N PHE A 97 7.66 -0.93 8.63
CA PHE A 97 8.95 -1.57 8.34
C PHE A 97 9.47 -2.34 9.56
N LYS A 98 9.44 -1.72 10.74
CA LYS A 98 9.93 -2.33 11.97
C LYS A 98 9.13 -3.57 12.36
N GLU A 99 7.82 -3.56 12.11
CA GLU A 99 6.92 -4.67 12.44
C GLU A 99 6.78 -5.68 11.32
N LYS A 100 7.50 -5.49 10.21
CA LYS A 100 7.45 -6.39 9.06
C LYS A 100 6.06 -6.51 8.47
N ASN A 101 5.38 -5.40 8.33
CA ASN A 101 4.00 -5.35 7.85
C ASN A 101 3.91 -4.61 6.51
N ILE A 102 4.85 -4.90 5.61
CA ILE A 102 4.88 -4.34 4.26
C ILE A 102 4.41 -5.42 3.29
N TYR A 103 3.48 -5.05 2.40
CA TYR A 103 3.01 -5.89 1.30
C TYR A 103 3.38 -5.22 -0.01
N HIS A 104 3.77 -6.00 -1.01
CA HIS A 104 4.24 -5.47 -2.27
C HIS A 104 3.57 -6.17 -3.46
N CYS A 105 3.56 -5.46 -4.59
CA CYS A 105 3.17 -6.00 -5.88
C CYS A 105 4.22 -5.57 -6.90
N ASN A 106 5.02 -6.53 -7.37
CA ASN A 106 5.96 -6.27 -8.46
C ASN A 106 5.23 -6.44 -9.78
N THR A 107 4.86 -5.34 -10.41
CA THR A 107 4.03 -5.36 -11.61
C THR A 107 4.74 -5.95 -12.83
N ALA A 108 6.05 -6.19 -12.74
CA ALA A 108 6.78 -6.92 -13.77
C ALA A 108 6.36 -8.40 -13.83
N TYR A 109 5.84 -8.95 -12.73
CA TYR A 109 5.49 -10.36 -12.62
C TYR A 109 4.03 -10.62 -12.21
N ARG A 110 3.33 -9.59 -11.77
CA ARG A 110 1.93 -9.70 -11.34
C ARG A 110 1.05 -8.84 -12.25
N PRO A 111 -0.09 -9.34 -12.73
CA PRO A 111 -0.90 -8.64 -13.73
C PRO A 111 -1.84 -7.59 -13.12
N TYR A 112 -1.34 -6.73 -12.23
CA TYR A 112 -2.15 -5.73 -11.53
C TYR A 112 -2.79 -4.74 -12.52
N TYR A 113 -1.97 -4.12 -13.37
CA TYR A 113 -2.47 -3.09 -14.28
C TYR A 113 -3.27 -3.69 -15.45
N GLU A 114 -3.00 -4.92 -15.82
CA GLU A 114 -3.74 -5.62 -16.85
C GLU A 114 -5.13 -6.03 -16.36
N ASP A 115 -5.23 -6.46 -15.10
CA ASP A 115 -6.47 -6.98 -14.52
C ASP A 115 -7.34 -5.91 -13.88
N PHE A 116 -6.78 -4.85 -13.32
CA PHE A 116 -7.55 -3.87 -12.55
C PHE A 116 -8.74 -3.30 -13.31
N PRO A 117 -8.59 -2.84 -14.57
CA PRO A 117 -9.73 -2.24 -15.28
C PRO A 117 -10.89 -3.21 -15.50
N PHE A 118 -10.60 -4.50 -15.58
CA PHE A 118 -11.61 -5.54 -15.85
C PHE A 118 -12.07 -6.28 -14.61
N HIS A 119 -11.22 -6.35 -13.58
CA HIS A 119 -11.47 -7.13 -12.37
C HIS A 119 -11.07 -6.36 -11.11
N PRO A 120 -11.62 -5.16 -10.88
CA PRO A 120 -11.30 -4.41 -9.67
C PRO A 120 -11.71 -5.15 -8.39
N ASP A 121 -12.72 -6.03 -8.50
CA ASP A 121 -13.16 -6.87 -7.39
C ASP A 121 -12.06 -7.80 -6.89
N ARG A 122 -11.20 -8.30 -7.79
CA ARG A 122 -10.08 -9.17 -7.41
C ARG A 122 -9.02 -8.42 -6.61
N VAL A 123 -8.71 -7.20 -7.03
CA VAL A 123 -7.78 -6.35 -6.29
C VAL A 123 -8.37 -5.98 -4.93
N LEU A 124 -9.66 -5.66 -4.88
CA LEU A 124 -10.35 -5.34 -3.64
C LEU A 124 -10.29 -6.52 -2.66
N LYS A 125 -10.45 -7.75 -3.14
CA LYS A 125 -10.35 -8.93 -2.28
C LYS A 125 -8.96 -9.07 -1.67
N ASP A 126 -7.90 -8.82 -2.45
CA ASP A 126 -6.53 -8.82 -1.93
C ASP A 126 -6.39 -7.82 -0.77
N LEU A 127 -6.89 -6.60 -0.97
CA LEU A 127 -6.80 -5.54 0.04
C LEU A 127 -7.61 -5.89 1.29
N ILE A 128 -8.81 -6.44 1.13
CA ILE A 128 -9.61 -6.87 2.27
C ILE A 128 -8.88 -7.96 3.06
N LYS A 129 -8.25 -8.90 2.37
CA LYS A 129 -7.48 -9.96 3.04
C LYS A 129 -6.32 -9.38 3.85
N ILE A 130 -5.66 -8.34 3.33
CA ILE A 130 -4.55 -7.68 4.03
C ILE A 130 -5.06 -6.92 5.27
N PHE A 131 -6.14 -6.14 5.12
CA PHE A 131 -6.62 -5.27 6.19
C PHE A 131 -7.50 -5.99 7.21
N HIS A 132 -8.30 -6.94 6.75
CA HIS A 132 -9.27 -7.68 7.57
C HIS A 132 -9.27 -9.15 7.20
N PRO A 133 -8.20 -9.89 7.53
CA PRO A 133 -8.05 -11.28 7.08
C PRO A 133 -9.17 -12.20 7.57
N ASN A 134 -9.84 -11.84 8.66
CA ASN A 134 -10.95 -12.63 9.20
C ASN A 134 -12.21 -12.61 8.31
N LEU A 135 -12.32 -11.65 7.39
CA LEU A 135 -13.46 -11.59 6.46
C LEU A 135 -13.30 -12.54 5.28
N LEU A 136 -12.07 -12.92 4.93
CA LEU A 136 -11.77 -13.81 3.82
C LEU A 136 -10.74 -14.86 4.26
N PRO A 137 -11.10 -15.75 5.21
CA PRO A 137 -10.10 -16.63 5.84
C PRO A 137 -9.44 -17.61 4.88
N GLU A 138 -10.15 -18.03 3.83
CA GLU A 138 -9.63 -19.02 2.87
C GLU A 138 -9.09 -18.40 1.59
N TYR A 139 -9.17 -17.07 1.45
CA TYR A 139 -8.69 -16.39 0.24
C TYR A 139 -7.18 -16.25 0.27
N GLU A 140 -6.53 -16.53 -0.86
CA GLU A 140 -5.09 -16.33 -1.04
C GLU A 140 -4.81 -15.10 -1.90
N LEU A 141 -3.79 -14.33 -1.52
CA LEU A 141 -3.42 -13.12 -2.24
C LEU A 141 -2.94 -13.42 -3.67
N LYS A 142 -3.40 -12.64 -4.64
CA LYS A 142 -3.05 -12.80 -6.05
C LYS A 142 -2.05 -11.75 -6.54
N TYR A 143 -2.20 -10.50 -6.09
CA TYR A 143 -1.39 -9.37 -6.58
C TYR A 143 -0.36 -8.94 -5.57
N PHE A 144 -0.74 -8.89 -4.32
CA PHE A 144 0.15 -8.48 -3.23
C PHE A 144 0.66 -9.70 -2.49
N SER A 145 1.85 -9.57 -1.93
CA SER A 145 2.42 -10.58 -1.03
C SER A 145 3.27 -9.87 0.02
N LYS A 146 3.53 -10.55 1.14
CA LYS A 146 4.39 -9.99 2.16
C LYS A 146 5.81 -9.83 1.62
N LEU A 147 6.43 -8.70 1.95
CA LEU A 147 7.79 -8.41 1.55
C LEU A 147 8.75 -9.37 2.26
N ALA A 148 9.71 -9.93 1.53
CA ALA A 148 10.73 -10.82 2.09
C ALA A 148 11.84 -10.01 2.77
N GLU A 149 12.55 -10.64 3.66
CA GLU A 149 13.68 -10.01 4.36
C GLU A 149 14.94 -9.84 3.49
#